data_f4fe8cf7475aae4c205bd6d4de25dccc
#
_entry.id   f4fe8cf7475aae4c205bd6d4de25dccc
#
_cell.length_a   1.000
_cell.length_b   1.000
_cell.length_c   1.000
_cell.angle_alpha   90.00
_cell.angle_beta   90.00
_cell.angle_gamma   90.00
#
_symmetry.space_group_name_H-M   'P 1'
#
loop_
_entity.id
_entity.type
_entity.pdbx_description
1 polymer ?
#
loop_
_entity_poly.entity_id
_entity_poly.type
_entity_poly.pdbx_seq_one_letter_code
_entity_poly.pdbx_strand_id
1 'polypeptide(L)'
;VLTVDIARLNQFVEKDILQPINSDILNINIPNHLRDSNNKWFALSKRARIVAISKERLSTDPIKRIEDLSDPKWKGKICTRPGSHDYNRSLLASIIAANGEVIAEEWAAGVVANLARKPEGNDRAQAKAIYEGVCDIAVMNTYYFGKMKFNEKNPEQKEWANSIELVFTNQEDRGNHINVAGGGVIKYSKK
;
A
#
# COMPACT_ATOMS: atom_id res chain seq x y z
N VAL A 1 20.12 6.14 -14.17
CA VAL A 1 18.80 6.36 -13.59
C VAL A 1 18.53 5.26 -12.60
N LEU A 2 18.04 5.63 -11.41
CA LEU A 2 17.65 4.71 -10.35
C LEU A 2 16.14 4.79 -10.14
N THR A 3 15.44 3.66 -10.13
CA THR A 3 13.99 3.60 -9.91
C THR A 3 13.67 2.71 -8.71
N VAL A 4 12.99 3.27 -7.71
CA VAL A 4 12.63 2.58 -6.46
C VAL A 4 11.37 3.18 -5.83
N ASP A 5 10.91 2.61 -4.73
CA ASP A 5 9.82 3.15 -3.91
C ASP A 5 10.22 4.44 -3.17
N ILE A 6 9.23 5.26 -2.85
CA ILE A 6 9.39 6.58 -2.22
C ILE A 6 10.27 6.54 -0.95
N ALA A 7 10.12 5.52 -0.10
CA ALA A 7 10.91 5.41 1.12
C ALA A 7 12.42 5.37 0.83
N ARG A 8 12.82 4.67 -0.23
CA ARG A 8 14.22 4.61 -0.67
C ARG A 8 14.66 5.86 -1.42
N LEU A 9 13.76 6.48 -2.20
CA LEU A 9 14.08 7.76 -2.86
C LEU A 9 14.41 8.82 -1.83
N ASN A 10 13.65 8.93 -0.75
CA ASN A 10 13.94 9.88 0.33
C ASN A 10 15.27 9.59 1.01
N GLN A 11 15.59 8.32 1.29
CA GLN A 11 16.91 7.94 1.82
C GLN A 11 18.06 8.33 0.88
N PHE A 12 17.86 8.28 -0.44
CA PHE A 12 18.87 8.69 -1.41
C PHE A 12 19.01 10.21 -1.48
N VAL A 13 17.93 10.96 -1.25
CA VAL A 13 18.00 12.42 -1.09
C VAL A 13 18.78 12.80 0.16
N GLU A 14 18.47 12.19 1.32
CA GLU A 14 19.16 12.43 2.59
C GLU A 14 20.65 12.10 2.52
N LYS A 15 21.02 11.04 1.81
CA LYS A 15 22.43 10.63 1.60
C LYS A 15 23.11 11.38 0.44
N ASP A 16 22.47 12.39 -0.14
CA ASP A 16 22.97 13.19 -1.26
C ASP A 16 23.46 12.34 -2.47
N ILE A 17 22.76 11.23 -2.75
CA ILE A 17 23.09 10.31 -3.85
C ILE A 17 22.51 10.77 -5.18
N LEU A 18 21.41 11.54 -5.16
CA LEU A 18 20.72 12.02 -6.36
C LEU A 18 21.10 13.45 -6.71
N GLN A 19 21.15 13.74 -8.00
CA GLN A 19 21.30 15.09 -8.51
C GLN A 19 19.94 15.68 -8.95
N PRO A 20 19.76 17.02 -8.88
CA PRO A 20 18.58 17.66 -9.42
C PRO A 20 18.42 17.43 -10.92
N ILE A 21 17.19 17.28 -11.38
CA ILE A 21 16.83 17.12 -12.80
C ILE A 21 16.07 18.37 -13.21
N ASN A 22 16.63 19.14 -14.15
CA ASN A 22 15.94 20.27 -14.76
C ASN A 22 15.26 19.80 -16.05
N SER A 23 13.93 19.68 -16.05
CA SER A 23 13.15 19.23 -17.20
C SER A 23 11.74 19.81 -17.14
N ASP A 24 11.41 20.66 -18.10
CA ASP A 24 10.07 21.24 -18.22
C ASP A 24 9.01 20.15 -18.45
N ILE A 25 9.35 19.10 -19.20
CA ILE A 25 8.45 17.98 -19.46
C ILE A 25 8.06 17.29 -18.16
N LEU A 26 9.03 16.99 -17.28
CA LEU A 26 8.74 16.37 -15.99
C LEU A 26 7.98 17.32 -15.07
N ASN A 27 8.34 18.59 -15.06
CA ASN A 27 7.72 19.61 -14.23
C ASN A 27 6.26 19.87 -14.60
N ILE A 28 5.92 19.82 -15.88
CA ILE A 28 4.55 20.00 -16.39
C ILE A 28 3.70 18.75 -16.12
N ASN A 29 4.27 17.55 -16.34
CA ASN A 29 3.49 16.31 -16.30
C ASN A 29 3.40 15.67 -14.90
N ILE A 30 4.31 16.00 -13.97
CA ILE A 30 4.32 15.40 -12.63
C ILE A 30 4.03 16.50 -11.59
N PRO A 31 2.85 16.42 -10.92
CA PRO A 31 2.46 17.38 -9.90
C PRO A 31 3.49 17.53 -8.77
N ASN A 32 3.56 18.71 -8.15
CA ASN A 32 4.54 19.02 -7.11
C ASN A 32 4.53 18.04 -5.93
N HIS A 33 3.36 17.54 -5.52
CA HIS A 33 3.22 16.57 -4.43
C HIS A 33 3.67 15.14 -4.80
N LEU A 34 4.02 14.89 -6.07
CA LEU A 34 4.51 13.62 -6.59
C LEU A 34 5.99 13.71 -7.04
N ARG A 35 6.73 14.68 -6.55
CA ARG A 35 8.18 14.84 -6.83
C ARG A 35 8.90 15.45 -5.63
N ASP A 36 10.21 15.33 -5.62
CA ASP A 36 11.06 15.98 -4.64
C ASP A 36 11.03 17.52 -4.81
N SER A 37 11.01 18.26 -3.71
CA SER A 37 10.99 19.73 -3.72
C SER A 37 12.15 20.37 -4.47
N ASN A 38 13.31 19.69 -4.51
CA ASN A 38 14.50 20.08 -5.23
C ASN A 38 14.68 19.32 -6.56
N ASN A 39 13.61 18.68 -7.05
CA ASN A 39 13.63 17.91 -8.30
C ASN A 39 14.68 16.78 -8.36
N LYS A 40 15.08 16.21 -7.23
CA LYS A 40 16.03 15.08 -7.19
C LYS A 40 15.40 13.76 -7.62
N TRP A 41 14.07 13.61 -7.47
CA TRP A 41 13.30 12.46 -7.98
C TRP A 41 11.90 12.87 -8.44
N PHE A 42 11.33 12.06 -9.32
CA PHE A 42 9.97 12.21 -9.86
C PHE A 42 9.23 10.88 -9.75
N ALA A 43 7.97 10.92 -9.33
CA ALA A 43 7.12 9.73 -9.33
C ALA A 43 6.75 9.33 -10.76
N LEU A 44 6.89 8.03 -11.05
CA LEU A 44 6.59 7.46 -12.36
C LEU A 44 5.35 6.55 -12.31
N SER A 45 5.00 6.06 -11.13
CA SER A 45 3.79 5.28 -10.89
C SER A 45 3.28 5.47 -9.48
N LYS A 46 1.95 5.30 -9.31
CA LYS A 46 1.29 5.32 -8.00
C LYS A 46 0.44 4.07 -7.80
N ARG A 47 0.22 3.69 -6.54
CA ARG A 47 -0.64 2.59 -6.12
C ARG A 47 -1.32 2.95 -4.81
N ALA A 48 -2.57 2.52 -4.66
CA ALA A 48 -3.28 2.62 -3.40
C ALA A 48 -3.01 1.39 -2.54
N ARG A 49 -2.87 1.57 -1.23
CA ARG A 49 -2.93 0.53 -0.24
C ARG A 49 -4.37 0.40 0.23
N ILE A 50 -5.06 -0.62 -0.21
CA ILE A 50 -6.50 -0.79 -0.04
C ILE A 50 -6.81 -1.95 0.90
N VAL A 51 -8.06 -2.04 1.31
CA VAL A 51 -8.59 -3.22 1.98
C VAL A 51 -9.27 -4.11 0.93
N ALA A 52 -8.96 -5.39 0.96
CA ALA A 52 -9.67 -6.42 0.22
C ALA A 52 -10.56 -7.18 1.19
N ILE A 53 -11.81 -7.41 0.84
CA ILE A 53 -12.77 -8.18 1.64
C ILE A 53 -13.29 -9.38 0.86
N SER A 54 -13.72 -10.43 1.57
CA SER A 54 -14.43 -11.55 0.98
C SER A 54 -15.78 -11.10 0.45
N LYS A 55 -16.03 -11.26 -0.85
CA LYS A 55 -17.33 -10.97 -1.46
C LYS A 55 -18.47 -11.78 -0.87
N GLU A 56 -18.18 -13.02 -0.49
CA GLU A 56 -19.18 -13.94 0.01
C GLU A 56 -19.51 -13.68 1.48
N ARG A 57 -18.48 -13.37 2.31
CA ARG A 57 -18.63 -13.33 3.76
C ARG A 57 -18.79 -11.93 4.36
N LEU A 58 -18.44 -10.87 3.63
CA LEU A 58 -18.48 -9.47 4.14
C LEU A 58 -19.15 -8.47 3.20
N SER A 59 -19.95 -8.89 2.23
CA SER A 59 -20.59 -8.01 1.25
C SER A 59 -21.54 -6.95 1.84
N THR A 60 -21.96 -7.10 3.08
CA THR A 60 -22.97 -6.26 3.74
C THR A 60 -22.42 -5.32 4.81
N ASP A 61 -21.13 -5.41 5.16
CA ASP A 61 -20.54 -4.59 6.24
C ASP A 61 -19.32 -3.82 5.71
N PRO A 62 -19.53 -2.65 5.08
CA PRO A 62 -18.45 -1.89 4.47
C PRO A 62 -17.51 -1.29 5.51
N ILE A 63 -16.21 -1.47 5.29
CA ILE A 63 -15.15 -0.76 5.98
C ILE A 63 -14.98 0.59 5.28
N LYS A 64 -15.27 1.70 5.96
CA LYS A 64 -15.16 3.04 5.38
C LYS A 64 -13.78 3.65 5.54
N ARG A 65 -13.12 3.37 6.65
CA ARG A 65 -11.82 3.93 7.01
C ARG A 65 -10.81 2.80 7.26
N ILE A 66 -9.54 3.09 7.02
CA ILE A 66 -8.47 2.14 7.36
C ILE A 66 -8.39 1.94 8.88
N GLU A 67 -8.78 2.95 9.65
CA GLU A 67 -8.85 2.91 11.10
C GLU A 67 -9.86 1.88 11.61
N ASP A 68 -10.92 1.58 10.87
CA ASP A 68 -11.95 0.61 11.25
C ASP A 68 -11.40 -0.81 11.41
N LEU A 69 -10.21 -1.09 10.87
CA LEU A 69 -9.57 -2.41 11.01
C LEU A 69 -9.14 -2.73 12.44
N SER A 70 -9.05 -1.76 13.33
CA SER A 70 -8.76 -1.96 14.75
C SER A 70 -9.98 -2.33 15.59
N ASP A 71 -11.20 -2.23 15.02
CA ASP A 71 -12.43 -2.58 15.73
C ASP A 71 -12.41 -4.07 16.14
N PRO A 72 -12.67 -4.41 17.43
CA PRO A 72 -12.70 -5.78 17.92
C PRO A 72 -13.69 -6.72 17.19
N LYS A 73 -14.69 -6.18 16.49
CA LYS A 73 -15.61 -6.98 15.65
C LYS A 73 -14.89 -7.79 14.56
N TRP A 74 -13.68 -7.40 14.20
CA TRP A 74 -12.84 -8.07 13.19
C TRP A 74 -11.91 -9.13 13.78
N LYS A 75 -12.06 -9.49 15.05
CA LYS A 75 -11.22 -10.49 15.72
C LYS A 75 -11.14 -11.79 14.93
N GLY A 76 -9.93 -12.22 14.62
CA GLY A 76 -9.67 -13.45 13.85
C GLY A 76 -10.04 -13.34 12.37
N LYS A 77 -10.24 -12.13 11.80
CA LYS A 77 -10.70 -11.96 10.43
C LYS A 77 -9.68 -11.30 9.50
N ILE A 78 -8.58 -10.76 10.01
CA ILE A 78 -7.63 -9.98 9.21
C ILE A 78 -6.40 -10.80 8.85
N CYS A 79 -6.00 -10.73 7.57
CA CYS A 79 -4.69 -11.18 7.08
C CYS A 79 -3.88 -10.01 6.56
N THR A 80 -2.59 -10.02 6.83
CA THR A 80 -1.65 -9.04 6.29
C THR A 80 -0.27 -9.64 6.10
N ARG A 81 0.52 -9.03 5.25
CA ARG A 81 1.95 -9.31 5.16
C ARG A 81 2.68 -8.78 6.41
N PRO A 82 3.95 -9.17 6.65
CA PRO A 82 4.69 -8.71 7.82
C PRO A 82 4.69 -7.19 7.99
N GLY A 83 4.48 -6.72 9.21
CA GLY A 83 4.49 -5.29 9.57
C GLY A 83 5.82 -4.59 9.29
N SER A 84 6.93 -5.34 9.30
CA SER A 84 8.28 -4.85 8.95
C SER A 84 8.45 -4.53 7.46
N HIS A 85 7.53 -4.95 6.61
CA HIS A 85 7.61 -4.66 5.17
C HIS A 85 7.29 -3.19 4.87
N ASP A 86 8.03 -2.60 3.93
CA ASP A 86 7.94 -1.18 3.55
C ASP A 86 6.51 -0.70 3.27
N TYR A 87 5.64 -1.55 2.71
CA TYR A 87 4.25 -1.16 2.44
C TYR A 87 3.41 -0.96 3.70
N ASN A 88 3.58 -1.81 4.71
CA ASN A 88 2.88 -1.67 5.99
C ASN A 88 3.51 -0.55 6.84
N ARG A 89 4.84 -0.39 6.79
CA ARG A 89 5.52 0.73 7.43
C ARG A 89 5.07 2.07 6.86
N SER A 90 4.95 2.19 5.53
CA SER A 90 4.45 3.40 4.88
C SER A 90 2.98 3.68 5.23
N LEU A 91 2.15 2.64 5.32
CA LEU A 91 0.77 2.79 5.77
C LEU A 91 0.71 3.29 7.22
N LEU A 92 1.46 2.69 8.13
CA LEU A 92 1.53 3.14 9.53
C LEU A 92 2.03 4.58 9.62
N ALA A 93 3.06 4.94 8.87
CA ALA A 93 3.57 6.32 8.82
C ALA A 93 2.48 7.31 8.33
N SER A 94 1.61 6.91 7.39
CA SER A 94 0.50 7.75 6.95
C SER A 94 -0.57 7.95 8.03
N ILE A 95 -0.78 6.96 8.90
CA ILE A 95 -1.71 7.06 10.04
C ILE A 95 -1.09 7.95 11.12
N ILE A 96 0.20 7.82 11.40
CA ILE A 96 0.94 8.72 12.31
C ILE A 96 0.80 10.17 11.84
N ALA A 97 1.04 10.43 10.57
CA ALA A 97 0.95 11.77 9.99
C ALA A 97 -0.47 12.37 10.09
N ALA A 98 -1.51 11.55 10.01
CA ALA A 98 -2.89 12.00 10.05
C ALA A 98 -3.46 12.11 11.48
N ASN A 99 -3.10 11.18 12.38
CA ASN A 99 -3.77 11.00 13.66
C ASN A 99 -2.81 11.09 14.87
N GLY A 100 -1.51 11.20 14.65
CA GLY A 100 -0.49 11.18 15.71
C GLY A 100 -0.03 9.76 16.10
N GLU A 101 1.07 9.69 16.83
CA GLU A 101 1.73 8.41 17.19
C GLU A 101 0.86 7.54 18.10
N VAL A 102 0.23 8.12 19.11
CA VAL A 102 -0.58 7.37 20.10
C VAL A 102 -1.73 6.63 19.42
N ILE A 103 -2.49 7.33 18.58
CA ILE A 103 -3.63 6.74 17.84
C ILE A 103 -3.14 5.69 16.85
N ALA A 104 -2.00 5.92 16.20
CA ALA A 104 -1.43 4.97 15.26
C ALA A 104 -0.93 3.69 15.96
N GLU A 105 -0.40 3.80 17.17
CA GLU A 105 0.01 2.66 17.99
C GLU A 105 -1.21 1.85 18.46
N GLU A 106 -2.25 2.51 18.96
CA GLU A 106 -3.53 1.88 19.33
C GLU A 106 -4.16 1.16 18.13
N TRP A 107 -4.17 1.80 16.96
CA TRP A 107 -4.64 1.19 15.72
C TRP A 107 -3.83 -0.08 15.38
N ALA A 108 -2.51 0.00 15.41
CA ALA A 108 -1.64 -1.12 15.08
C ALA A 108 -1.86 -2.30 16.06
N ALA A 109 -2.00 -2.01 17.36
CA ALA A 109 -2.31 -3.01 18.38
C ALA A 109 -3.68 -3.67 18.14
N GLY A 110 -4.71 -2.87 17.81
CA GLY A 110 -6.03 -3.38 17.46
C GLY A 110 -6.02 -4.27 16.21
N VAL A 111 -5.32 -3.88 15.15
CA VAL A 111 -5.14 -4.71 13.96
C VAL A 111 -4.43 -6.02 14.30
N VAL A 112 -3.39 -5.99 15.14
CA VAL A 112 -2.68 -7.20 15.59
C VAL A 112 -3.62 -8.13 16.38
N ALA A 113 -4.47 -7.59 17.25
CA ALA A 113 -5.46 -8.35 18.01
C ALA A 113 -6.53 -9.01 17.11
N ASN A 114 -6.77 -8.46 15.92
CA ASN A 114 -7.75 -8.92 14.95
C ASN A 114 -7.19 -9.89 13.90
N LEU A 115 -5.90 -10.23 13.95
CA LEU A 115 -5.28 -11.13 12.99
C LEU A 115 -5.85 -12.55 13.08
N ALA A 116 -6.16 -13.12 11.92
CA ALA A 116 -6.58 -14.52 11.78
C ALA A 116 -5.39 -15.48 11.86
N ARG A 117 -4.21 -15.01 11.48
CA ARG A 117 -2.95 -15.79 11.49
C ARG A 117 -1.74 -14.85 11.68
N LYS A 118 -0.59 -15.45 11.95
CA LYS A 118 0.68 -14.71 11.93
C LYS A 118 0.89 -14.05 10.55
N PRO A 119 1.30 -12.76 10.51
CA PRO A 119 1.60 -12.06 9.25
C PRO A 119 2.68 -12.78 8.44
N GLU A 120 2.37 -13.08 7.18
CA GLU A 120 3.27 -13.79 6.28
C GLU A 120 2.98 -13.53 4.80
N GLY A 121 3.88 -13.92 3.93
CA GLY A 121 3.70 -13.88 2.48
C GLY A 121 3.63 -12.46 1.89
N ASN A 122 3.25 -12.39 0.64
CA ASN A 122 3.03 -11.15 -0.10
C ASN A 122 1.53 -10.85 -0.27
N ASP A 123 1.18 -9.78 -0.98
CA ASP A 123 -0.23 -9.37 -1.14
C ASP A 123 -1.08 -10.41 -1.90
N ARG A 124 -0.51 -11.23 -2.81
CA ARG A 124 -1.23 -12.36 -3.42
C ARG A 124 -1.58 -13.44 -2.40
N ALA A 125 -0.66 -13.72 -1.48
CA ALA A 125 -0.90 -14.68 -0.41
C ALA A 125 -2.03 -14.24 0.53
N GLN A 126 -2.28 -12.93 0.66
CA GLN A 126 -3.42 -12.42 1.42
C GLN A 126 -4.75 -12.65 0.67
N ALA A 127 -4.79 -12.38 -0.64
CA ALA A 127 -5.98 -12.68 -1.46
C ALA A 127 -6.28 -14.19 -1.48
N LYS A 128 -5.23 -15.02 -1.59
CA LYS A 128 -5.35 -16.48 -1.47
C LYS A 128 -5.95 -16.90 -0.12
N ALA A 129 -5.49 -16.29 0.97
CA ALA A 129 -5.99 -16.59 2.31
C ALA A 129 -7.49 -16.23 2.47
N ILE A 130 -7.97 -15.16 1.83
CA ILE A 130 -9.41 -14.86 1.76
C ILE A 130 -10.14 -15.94 0.96
N TYR A 131 -9.63 -16.32 -0.19
CA TYR A 131 -10.22 -17.37 -1.03
C TYR A 131 -10.33 -18.71 -0.28
N GLU A 132 -9.32 -19.09 0.47
CA GLU A 132 -9.26 -20.31 1.28
C GLU A 132 -10.05 -20.22 2.59
N GLY A 133 -10.67 -19.09 2.92
CA GLY A 133 -11.46 -18.90 4.15
C GLY A 133 -10.63 -18.76 5.43
N VAL A 134 -9.32 -18.51 5.32
CA VAL A 134 -8.44 -18.29 6.48
C VAL A 134 -8.74 -16.95 7.15
N CYS A 135 -9.12 -15.95 6.36
CA CYS A 135 -9.53 -14.63 6.83
C CYS A 135 -10.57 -14.03 5.88
N ASP A 136 -11.24 -12.96 6.32
CA ASP A 136 -12.26 -12.28 5.55
C ASP A 136 -11.81 -10.93 5.01
N ILE A 137 -10.75 -10.38 5.60
CA ILE A 137 -10.22 -9.05 5.33
C ILE A 137 -8.71 -9.13 5.11
N ALA A 138 -8.20 -8.39 4.14
CA ALA A 138 -6.76 -8.25 3.95
C ALA A 138 -6.38 -6.83 3.51
N VAL A 139 -5.13 -6.43 3.80
CA VAL A 139 -4.55 -5.16 3.31
C VAL A 139 -3.59 -5.47 2.18
N MET A 140 -3.82 -4.88 1.00
CA MET A 140 -3.02 -5.12 -0.20
C MET A 140 -2.90 -3.90 -1.11
N ASN A 141 -1.94 -3.93 -2.04
CA ASN A 141 -1.83 -2.90 -3.07
C ASN A 141 -2.72 -3.22 -4.27
N THR A 142 -3.36 -2.20 -4.83
CA THR A 142 -4.30 -2.31 -5.95
C THR A 142 -3.79 -3.09 -7.15
N TYR A 143 -2.52 -2.90 -7.53
CA TYR A 143 -1.97 -3.54 -8.72
C TYR A 143 -1.86 -5.07 -8.63
N TYR A 144 -1.83 -5.65 -7.41
CA TYR A 144 -1.86 -7.10 -7.25
C TYR A 144 -3.18 -7.71 -7.70
N PHE A 145 -4.30 -7.01 -7.45
CA PHE A 145 -5.61 -7.44 -7.94
C PHE A 145 -5.61 -7.57 -9.47
N GLY A 146 -5.18 -6.51 -10.18
CA GLY A 146 -5.10 -6.55 -11.63
C GLY A 146 -4.16 -7.65 -12.16
N LYS A 147 -2.98 -7.80 -11.51
CA LYS A 147 -2.03 -8.86 -11.86
C LYS A 147 -2.56 -10.27 -11.63
N MET A 148 -3.40 -10.50 -10.63
CA MET A 148 -4.05 -11.79 -10.40
C MET A 148 -5.18 -12.02 -11.39
N LYS A 149 -6.04 -11.02 -11.58
CA LYS A 149 -7.22 -11.12 -12.44
C LYS A 149 -6.88 -11.47 -13.91
N PHE A 150 -5.74 -11.00 -14.39
CA PHE A 150 -5.28 -11.22 -15.76
C PHE A 150 -4.06 -12.17 -15.83
N ASN A 151 -3.87 -13.02 -14.82
CA ASN A 151 -2.74 -13.94 -14.81
C ASN A 151 -3.05 -15.22 -15.60
N GLU A 152 -2.44 -15.33 -16.77
CA GLU A 152 -2.57 -16.52 -17.62
C GLU A 152 -1.59 -17.64 -17.25
N LYS A 153 -0.45 -17.28 -16.64
CA LYS A 153 0.56 -18.25 -16.23
C LYS A 153 0.16 -19.05 -14.98
N ASN A 154 -0.61 -18.42 -14.10
CA ASN A 154 -1.11 -19.04 -12.87
C ASN A 154 -2.61 -18.75 -12.78
N PRO A 155 -3.46 -19.50 -13.49
CA PRO A 155 -4.89 -19.23 -13.63
C PRO A 155 -5.65 -19.31 -12.29
N GLU A 156 -5.16 -20.05 -11.31
CA GLU A 156 -5.73 -20.11 -9.96
C GLU A 156 -5.77 -18.72 -9.26
N GLN A 157 -4.89 -17.80 -9.65
CA GLN A 157 -4.91 -16.45 -9.11
C GLN A 157 -6.14 -15.64 -9.56
N LYS A 158 -6.76 -16.01 -10.68
CA LYS A 158 -8.01 -15.40 -11.13
C LYS A 158 -9.15 -15.69 -10.14
N GLU A 159 -9.20 -16.89 -9.60
CA GLU A 159 -10.17 -17.28 -8.58
C GLU A 159 -9.97 -16.48 -7.29
N TRP A 160 -8.71 -16.30 -6.86
CA TRP A 160 -8.42 -15.46 -5.69
C TRP A 160 -8.87 -14.02 -5.91
N ALA A 161 -8.63 -13.45 -7.10
CA ALA A 161 -9.09 -12.11 -7.43
C ALA A 161 -10.62 -12.01 -7.51
N ASN A 162 -11.30 -13.06 -8.03
CA ASN A 162 -12.76 -13.08 -8.15
C ASN A 162 -13.47 -13.19 -6.80
N SER A 163 -12.83 -13.80 -5.80
CA SER A 163 -13.38 -13.97 -4.45
C SER A 163 -13.32 -12.72 -3.58
N ILE A 164 -12.59 -11.69 -4.00
CA ILE A 164 -12.40 -10.47 -3.21
C ILE A 164 -13.05 -9.24 -3.85
N GLU A 165 -13.48 -8.32 -3.01
CA GLU A 165 -13.87 -6.96 -3.37
C GLU A 165 -12.85 -5.97 -2.82
N LEU A 166 -12.60 -4.90 -3.58
CA LEU A 166 -11.66 -3.85 -3.20
C LEU A 166 -12.40 -2.70 -2.53
N VAL A 167 -12.03 -2.39 -1.30
CA VAL A 167 -12.56 -1.25 -0.55
C VAL A 167 -11.51 -0.15 -0.52
N PHE A 168 -11.88 1.00 -1.09
CA PHE A 168 -11.09 2.23 -1.05
C PHE A 168 -11.51 3.01 0.18
N THR A 169 -10.64 3.03 1.20
CA THR A 169 -10.94 3.62 2.51
C THR A 169 -10.77 5.14 2.53
N ASN A 170 -11.33 5.79 3.56
CA ASN A 170 -11.15 7.23 3.84
C ASN A 170 -11.59 8.18 2.71
N GLN A 171 -12.58 7.81 1.89
CA GLN A 171 -12.98 8.59 0.73
C GLN A 171 -13.71 9.89 1.10
N GLU A 172 -14.28 9.96 2.31
CA GLU A 172 -14.96 11.15 2.83
C GLU A 172 -14.01 12.11 3.58
N ASP A 173 -12.72 11.74 3.72
CA ASP A 173 -11.70 12.57 4.39
C ASP A 173 -10.41 12.66 3.57
N ARG A 174 -9.30 12.07 4.00
CA ARG A 174 -7.98 12.18 3.38
C ARG A 174 -7.74 11.26 2.18
N GLY A 175 -8.68 10.41 1.85
CA GLY A 175 -8.52 9.39 0.82
C GLY A 175 -7.63 8.21 1.24
N ASN A 176 -7.50 7.27 0.33
CA ASN A 176 -6.63 6.11 0.51
C ASN A 176 -5.16 6.51 0.64
N HIS A 177 -4.40 5.75 1.43
CA HIS A 177 -2.94 5.84 1.39
C HIS A 177 -2.41 5.50 0.00
N ILE A 178 -1.79 6.49 -0.63
CA ILE A 178 -1.15 6.37 -1.94
C ILE A 178 0.35 6.28 -1.74
N ASN A 179 0.97 5.27 -2.31
CA ASN A 179 2.41 5.15 -2.38
C ASN A 179 2.87 5.33 -3.83
N VAL A 180 4.10 5.78 -4.03
CA VAL A 180 4.68 5.99 -5.35
C VAL A 180 5.97 5.20 -5.54
N ALA A 181 6.27 4.85 -6.77
CA ALA A 181 7.62 4.53 -7.20
C ALA A 181 8.05 5.58 -8.21
N GLY A 182 9.28 6.02 -8.09
CA GLY A 182 9.82 7.09 -8.91
C GLY A 182 11.24 6.80 -9.34
N GLY A 183 11.81 7.76 -10.05
CA GLY A 183 13.17 7.69 -10.55
C GLY A 183 13.94 8.98 -10.26
N GLY A 184 15.24 8.83 -10.05
CA GLY A 184 16.21 9.91 -9.93
C GLY A 184 17.49 9.58 -10.67
N VAL A 185 18.30 10.60 -10.92
CA VAL A 185 19.61 10.45 -11.55
C VAL A 185 20.69 10.48 -10.47
N ILE A 186 21.57 9.49 -10.50
CA ILE A 186 22.68 9.39 -9.54
C ILE A 186 23.64 10.58 -9.76
N LYS A 187 24.11 11.18 -8.66
CA LYS A 187 24.90 12.43 -8.64
C LYS A 187 26.11 12.44 -9.57
N TYR A 188 26.78 11.31 -9.72
CA TYR A 188 27.98 11.19 -10.55
C TYR A 188 27.74 10.44 -11.86
N SER A 189 26.46 10.29 -12.26
CA SER A 189 26.14 9.71 -13.56
C SER A 189 26.58 10.63 -14.69
N LYS A 190 27.43 10.12 -15.57
CA LYS A 190 27.78 10.76 -16.84
C LYS A 190 26.76 10.32 -17.88
N LYS A 191 25.56 10.92 -17.87
CA LYS A 191 24.39 10.56 -18.70
C LYS A 191 23.89 9.14 -18.55
#